data_0381c0457b4e71161f84dc2f3c4c3ab6
#
_entry.id   0381c0457b4e71161f84dc2f3c4c3ab6
#
_cell.length_a   1.000
_cell.length_b   1.000
_cell.length_c   1.000
_cell.angle_alpha   90.00
_cell.angle_beta   90.00
_cell.angle_gamma   90.00
#
_symmetry.space_group_name_H-M   'P 1'
#
loop_
_entity.id
_entity.type
_entity.pdbx_description
1 polymer ?
#
loop_
_entity_poly.entity_id
_entity_poly.type
_entity_poly.pdbx_seq_one_letter_code
_entity_poly.pdbx_strand_id
1 'polypeptide(L)'
;MQRALLALAAGLVLLLFAVLPASAQMPGQIIVAPPPESADQKETALESSFRERLVEPGRLRITGDLAKKLEGLPAFLRDTNFTFKPRTYYFDQVDPSGKTEEAWALGGSLEYKSGLAWDRLWVGAEFFGSWPLNTGPNAGDTLLLTSQGTSYTVLGQAYVAANLSETNQVIAGDFTSVDTPYASRQFNRMTPNAFQGALLNGFTSDEQHRLHYLVGYLGKIKERNATDFVPMSQAAGSSASTGTAIGAARYTRGEFAVGLAEYYTAQVMNIAYLAAAYTPKLAAPYELKLSAQFTDERSLAGASGTPLPNQLGIEAVGSRDFAVLTLSFTQTSSAGNLSSPWSDAPSYTRAEIHDTSRAGENAALGMLSYHFNRFGLPGVSVAAVGAYYWDAVTTTSNPQPNQTEVDLYLDYKIPNGSLEGLWFRVERNWEWSAGGGQTTQWRAIIYWEIPLI
;
A
#
# COMPACT_ATOMS: atom_id res chain seq x y z
N MET A 1 -25.27 -21.13 -12.90
CA MET A 1 -24.50 -21.08 -11.65
C MET A 1 -24.09 -19.65 -11.27
N GLN A 2 -23.58 -18.80 -12.15
CA GLN A 2 -23.12 -17.42 -11.85
C GLN A 2 -24.20 -16.52 -11.22
N ARG A 3 -25.45 -16.55 -11.67
CA ARG A 3 -26.52 -15.72 -11.08
C ARG A 3 -26.91 -16.14 -9.65
N ALA A 4 -26.69 -17.41 -9.28
CA ALA A 4 -26.97 -17.92 -7.95
C ALA A 4 -25.91 -17.52 -6.91
N LEU A 5 -24.64 -17.41 -7.30
CA LEU A 5 -23.54 -16.96 -6.44
C LEU A 5 -23.64 -15.46 -6.11
N LEU A 6 -24.00 -14.62 -7.09
CA LEU A 6 -24.26 -13.20 -6.88
C LEU A 6 -25.50 -12.95 -5.97
N ALA A 7 -26.53 -13.77 -6.12
CA ALA A 7 -27.73 -13.68 -5.26
C ALA A 7 -27.47 -14.20 -3.86
N LEU A 8 -26.58 -15.20 -3.66
CA LEU A 8 -26.15 -15.68 -2.35
C LEU A 8 -25.25 -14.67 -1.63
N ALA A 9 -24.33 -14.03 -2.35
CA ALA A 9 -23.49 -12.96 -1.79
C ALA A 9 -24.33 -11.75 -1.37
N ALA A 10 -25.29 -11.32 -2.20
CA ALA A 10 -26.19 -10.22 -1.86
C ALA A 10 -27.17 -10.58 -0.72
N GLY A 11 -27.62 -11.82 -0.65
CA GLY A 11 -28.52 -12.31 0.43
C GLY A 11 -27.80 -12.45 1.78
N LEU A 12 -26.54 -12.88 1.79
CA LEU A 12 -25.73 -13.00 3.01
C LEU A 12 -25.39 -11.62 3.60
N VAL A 13 -25.18 -10.63 2.73
CA VAL A 13 -24.89 -9.24 3.10
C VAL A 13 -26.09 -8.59 3.84
N LEU A 14 -27.31 -8.82 3.39
CA LEU A 14 -28.52 -8.26 4.01
C LEU A 14 -28.84 -8.86 5.38
N LEU A 15 -28.48 -10.13 5.64
CA LEU A 15 -28.72 -10.79 6.92
C LEU A 15 -27.72 -10.41 8.02
N LEU A 16 -26.49 -10.00 7.65
CA LEU A 16 -25.43 -9.62 8.61
C LEU A 16 -25.61 -8.20 9.19
N PHE A 17 -26.32 -7.31 8.50
CA PHE A 17 -26.59 -5.95 9.01
C PHE A 17 -27.52 -5.89 10.23
N ALA A 18 -28.16 -6.96 10.58
CA ALA A 18 -29.17 -6.98 11.66
C ALA A 18 -28.60 -7.19 13.09
N VAL A 19 -27.35 -7.59 13.29
CA VAL A 19 -26.95 -8.23 14.57
C VAL A 19 -25.57 -7.83 15.15
N LEU A 20 -24.84 -6.76 14.79
CA LEU A 20 -23.47 -6.61 15.30
C LEU A 20 -23.02 -5.23 15.85
N PRO A 21 -22.27 -5.16 16.97
CA PRO A 21 -21.60 -3.97 17.56
C PRO A 21 -20.05 -3.84 17.40
N ALA A 22 -19.53 -2.66 17.59
CA ALA A 22 -18.31 -1.88 17.22
C ALA A 22 -16.85 -2.32 17.38
N SER A 23 -16.08 -1.92 16.46
CA SER A 23 -14.72 -1.36 16.16
C SER A 23 -13.45 -2.21 16.35
N ALA A 24 -12.59 -2.28 15.29
CA ALA A 24 -11.13 -2.36 15.32
C ALA A 24 -10.47 -2.37 13.92
N GLN A 25 -9.25 -1.83 13.82
CA GLN A 25 -8.47 -1.66 12.59
C GLN A 25 -7.69 -2.90 12.16
N MET A 26 -7.53 -3.10 10.85
CA MET A 26 -6.61 -4.07 10.27
C MET A 26 -5.30 -3.44 9.79
N PRO A 27 -4.12 -4.04 10.04
CA PRO A 27 -2.89 -3.69 9.35
C PRO A 27 -2.66 -4.61 8.15
N GLY A 28 -2.44 -4.06 6.99
CA GLY A 28 -1.97 -4.78 5.79
C GLY A 28 -2.74 -4.44 4.54
N GLN A 29 -2.05 -4.22 3.56
CA GLN A 29 -2.17 -3.85 2.16
C GLN A 29 -3.32 -4.45 1.32
N ILE A 30 -4.51 -4.45 1.79
CA ILE A 30 -5.65 -4.21 0.92
C ILE A 30 -5.82 -2.69 0.93
N ILE A 31 -6.16 -2.08 -0.17
CA ILE A 31 -6.53 -0.67 -0.25
C ILE A 31 -7.86 -0.51 0.51
N VAL A 32 -7.79 -0.67 1.81
CA VAL A 32 -8.85 -0.26 2.71
C VAL A 32 -8.44 1.12 3.17
N ALA A 33 -9.22 2.12 2.80
CA ALA A 33 -9.15 3.38 3.50
C ALA A 33 -9.28 3.04 4.99
N PRO A 34 -8.36 3.48 5.85
CA PRO A 34 -8.48 3.22 7.27
C PRO A 34 -9.84 3.73 7.75
N PRO A 35 -10.53 3.00 8.65
CA PRO A 35 -11.72 3.52 9.28
C PRO A 35 -11.44 4.88 9.91
N PRO A 36 -12.41 5.79 9.98
CA PRO A 36 -12.21 7.08 10.57
C PRO A 36 -11.81 6.91 12.05
N GLU A 37 -10.59 7.30 12.40
CA GLU A 37 -10.17 7.47 13.78
C GLU A 37 -10.93 8.65 14.41
N SER A 38 -11.08 8.65 15.75
CA SER A 38 -11.71 9.73 16.50
C SER A 38 -11.09 11.09 16.17
N ALA A 39 -11.85 12.16 16.29
CA ALA A 39 -11.56 13.49 15.75
C ALA A 39 -10.19 14.10 16.13
N ASP A 40 -9.50 13.55 17.12
CA ASP A 40 -8.24 14.08 17.65
C ASP A 40 -6.96 13.39 17.16
N GLN A 41 -7.03 12.31 16.33
CA GLN A 41 -5.84 11.53 15.91
C GLN A 41 -5.86 11.05 14.46
N LYS A 42 -6.42 11.79 13.52
CA LYS A 42 -6.47 11.36 12.10
C LYS A 42 -5.24 11.82 11.32
N GLU A 43 -4.15 11.06 11.41
CA GLU A 43 -3.09 11.13 10.41
C GLU A 43 -3.54 10.45 9.13
N THR A 44 -3.47 11.17 8.00
CA THR A 44 -3.71 10.56 6.66
C THR A 44 -2.50 9.71 6.26
N ALA A 45 -2.64 8.84 5.25
CA ALA A 45 -1.52 8.07 4.70
C ALA A 45 -0.35 8.98 4.27
N LEU A 46 -0.64 10.21 3.81
CA LEU A 46 0.37 11.23 3.54
C LEU A 46 1.05 11.74 4.82
N GLU A 47 0.34 11.88 5.93
CA GLU A 47 0.93 12.27 7.24
C GLU A 47 1.77 11.15 7.82
N SER A 48 1.31 9.90 7.72
CA SER A 48 2.05 8.75 8.26
C SER A 48 3.32 8.44 7.48
N SER A 49 3.38 8.75 6.18
CA SER A 49 4.56 8.51 5.35
C SER A 49 5.73 9.44 5.67
N PHE A 50 5.47 10.62 6.21
CA PHE A 50 6.50 11.61 6.53
C PHE A 50 6.76 11.81 8.04
N ARG A 51 5.78 11.54 8.89
CA ARG A 51 6.01 11.39 10.32
C ARG A 51 6.42 9.96 10.62
N GLU A 52 7.70 9.69 10.54
CA GLU A 52 8.24 8.49 11.18
C GLU A 52 7.82 8.52 12.65
N ARG A 53 6.94 7.59 13.04
CA ARG A 53 6.48 7.49 14.42
C ARG A 53 7.70 7.26 15.30
N LEU A 54 7.97 8.17 16.19
CA LEU A 54 8.84 7.88 17.31
C LEU A 54 8.27 6.66 18.03
N VAL A 55 9.09 5.68 18.31
CA VAL A 55 8.66 4.45 19.00
C VAL A 55 8.02 4.84 20.32
N GLU A 56 6.75 4.47 20.51
CA GLU A 56 6.03 4.77 21.73
C GLU A 56 6.73 4.17 22.96
N PRO A 57 6.84 4.94 24.08
CA PRO A 57 7.39 4.39 25.31
C PRO A 57 6.54 3.22 25.82
N GLY A 58 7.14 2.06 25.97
CA GLY A 58 6.46 0.89 26.56
C GLY A 58 6.60 -0.42 25.78
N ARG A 59 7.05 -0.40 24.51
CA ARG A 59 7.35 -1.61 23.76
C ARG A 59 8.65 -2.28 24.25
N LEU A 60 8.78 -3.57 24.04
CA LEU A 60 9.95 -4.35 24.42
C LEU A 60 11.25 -3.71 23.90
N ARG A 61 12.09 -3.18 24.79
CA ARG A 61 13.42 -2.69 24.46
C ARG A 61 14.44 -3.76 24.81
N ILE A 62 15.08 -4.34 23.81
CA ILE A 62 16.05 -5.44 24.02
C ILE A 62 17.36 -4.92 24.63
N THR A 63 17.67 -3.62 24.48
CA THR A 63 18.97 -3.04 24.87
C THR A 63 18.83 -1.87 25.85
N GLY A 64 18.06 -2.05 26.93
CA GLY A 64 17.88 -1.01 27.97
C GLY A 64 19.18 -0.47 28.57
N ASP A 65 20.25 -1.27 28.62
CA ASP A 65 21.57 -0.81 29.08
C ASP A 65 22.28 0.10 28.07
N LEU A 66 22.01 -0.06 26.76
CA LEU A 66 22.54 0.84 25.74
C LEU A 66 21.85 2.21 25.81
N ALA A 67 20.53 2.24 25.98
CA ALA A 67 19.77 3.49 26.15
C ALA A 67 20.33 4.32 27.33
N LYS A 68 20.63 3.68 28.49
CA LYS A 68 21.26 4.35 29.64
C LYS A 68 22.63 4.94 29.30
N LYS A 69 23.45 4.26 28.50
CA LYS A 69 24.76 4.77 28.08
C LYS A 69 24.65 5.98 27.14
N LEU A 70 23.53 6.13 26.46
CA LEU A 70 23.28 7.25 25.57
C LEU A 70 22.75 8.50 26.30
N GLU A 71 22.21 8.38 27.53
CA GLU A 71 21.58 9.49 28.27
C GLU A 71 22.47 10.74 28.45
N GLY A 72 23.77 10.58 28.50
CA GLY A 72 24.72 11.70 28.64
C GLY A 72 25.18 12.34 27.33
N LEU A 73 24.72 11.87 26.20
CA LEU A 73 25.12 12.31 24.85
C LEU A 73 24.24 13.44 24.32
N PRO A 74 24.71 14.20 23.32
CA PRO A 74 23.85 15.14 22.58
C PRO A 74 22.60 14.47 22.02
N ALA A 75 21.48 15.20 21.88
CA ALA A 75 20.17 14.70 21.43
C ALA A 75 20.26 13.88 20.14
N PHE A 76 21.12 14.26 19.20
CA PHE A 76 21.37 13.54 17.96
C PHE A 76 21.77 12.06 18.15
N LEU A 77 22.56 11.76 19.21
CA LEU A 77 22.96 10.39 19.54
C LEU A 77 22.08 9.78 20.64
N ARG A 78 21.66 10.60 21.62
CA ARG A 78 20.85 10.16 22.76
C ARG A 78 19.49 9.61 22.32
N ASP A 79 18.84 10.33 21.42
CA ASP A 79 17.48 10.02 20.95
C ASP A 79 17.48 9.18 19.67
N THR A 80 18.58 8.46 19.43
CA THR A 80 18.72 7.50 18.36
C THR A 80 17.75 6.33 18.52
N ASN A 81 17.24 5.83 17.40
CA ASN A 81 16.36 4.66 17.34
C ASN A 81 16.95 3.58 16.42
N PHE A 82 16.90 2.34 16.88
CA PHE A 82 17.17 1.15 16.09
C PHE A 82 15.94 0.26 16.12
N THR A 83 15.44 -0.10 14.94
CA THR A 83 14.30 -1.01 14.80
C THR A 83 14.68 -2.20 13.94
N PHE A 84 14.50 -3.40 14.47
CA PHE A 84 14.63 -4.64 13.72
C PHE A 84 13.25 -5.10 13.26
N LYS A 85 13.07 -5.36 11.97
CA LYS A 85 11.79 -5.70 11.35
C LYS A 85 11.89 -7.07 10.66
N PRO A 86 11.95 -8.19 11.41
CA PRO A 86 11.99 -9.53 10.83
C PRO A 86 10.69 -9.85 10.08
N ARG A 87 10.84 -10.52 8.94
CA ARG A 87 9.74 -11.00 8.13
C ARG A 87 10.04 -12.39 7.58
N THR A 88 9.06 -13.30 7.65
CA THR A 88 9.07 -14.51 6.84
C THR A 88 7.84 -14.55 5.98
N TYR A 89 7.99 -14.98 4.73
CA TYR A 89 6.94 -14.95 3.75
C TYR A 89 7.02 -16.21 2.87
N TYR A 90 5.95 -16.98 2.87
CA TYR A 90 5.70 -18.05 1.92
C TYR A 90 4.73 -17.57 0.84
N PHE A 91 5.05 -17.84 -0.41
CA PHE A 91 4.25 -17.52 -1.58
C PHE A 91 4.22 -18.74 -2.51
N ASP A 92 3.04 -19.11 -2.97
CA ASP A 92 2.81 -20.14 -3.97
C ASP A 92 1.68 -19.68 -4.88
N GLN A 93 1.92 -19.69 -6.19
CA GLN A 93 0.93 -19.37 -7.22
C GLN A 93 1.01 -20.38 -8.35
N VAL A 94 -0.15 -20.82 -8.80
CA VAL A 94 -0.30 -21.65 -10.01
C VAL A 94 -1.18 -20.89 -10.99
N ASP A 95 -0.68 -20.60 -12.17
CA ASP A 95 -1.41 -19.92 -13.24
C ASP A 95 -2.26 -20.88 -14.10
N PRO A 96 -3.11 -20.38 -15.04
CA PRO A 96 -3.94 -21.22 -15.88
C PRO A 96 -3.16 -22.18 -16.81
N SER A 97 -1.88 -21.95 -17.06
CA SER A 97 -1.02 -22.83 -17.85
C SER A 97 -0.41 -23.98 -17.04
N GLY A 98 -0.57 -23.93 -15.70
CA GLY A 98 0.07 -24.82 -14.76
C GLY A 98 1.49 -24.38 -14.36
N LYS A 99 1.94 -23.18 -14.76
CA LYS A 99 3.19 -22.59 -14.27
C LYS A 99 3.05 -22.33 -12.78
N THR A 100 3.97 -22.85 -11.99
CA THR A 100 4.06 -22.61 -10.55
C THR A 100 5.16 -21.60 -10.26
N GLU A 101 4.87 -20.66 -9.36
CA GLU A 101 5.80 -19.69 -8.78
C GLU A 101 5.81 -19.89 -7.28
N GLU A 102 6.91 -20.40 -6.71
CA GLU A 102 6.96 -20.76 -5.30
C GLU A 102 8.27 -20.30 -4.65
N ALA A 103 8.15 -19.65 -3.49
CA ALA A 103 9.28 -19.40 -2.60
C ALA A 103 8.82 -19.25 -1.15
N TRP A 104 9.71 -19.65 -0.24
CA TRP A 104 9.65 -19.29 1.17
C TRP A 104 10.91 -18.53 1.55
N ALA A 105 10.77 -17.30 2.00
CA ALA A 105 11.88 -16.42 2.34
C ALA A 105 11.83 -15.98 3.81
N LEU A 106 13.01 -15.78 4.38
CA LEU A 106 13.23 -15.10 5.66
C LEU A 106 14.05 -13.85 5.41
N GLY A 107 13.72 -12.75 6.06
CA GLY A 107 14.43 -11.49 5.88
C GLY A 107 13.80 -10.36 6.66
N GLY A 108 13.65 -9.21 6.02
CA GLY A 108 13.13 -8.00 6.60
C GLY A 108 14.15 -6.87 6.57
N SER A 109 14.22 -6.05 7.65
CA SER A 109 15.12 -4.90 7.66
C SER A 109 15.66 -4.57 9.05
N LEU A 110 16.75 -3.80 9.05
CA LEU A 110 17.33 -3.14 10.22
C LEU A 110 17.42 -1.64 9.92
N GLU A 111 16.60 -0.87 10.62
CA GLU A 111 16.50 0.58 10.49
C GLU A 111 17.26 1.29 11.60
N TYR A 112 17.95 2.34 11.24
CA TYR A 112 18.56 3.34 12.11
C TYR A 112 17.99 4.70 11.82
N LYS A 113 17.68 5.46 12.88
CA LYS A 113 17.32 6.87 12.82
C LYS A 113 18.01 7.61 13.96
N SER A 114 18.70 8.72 13.65
CA SER A 114 19.27 9.57 14.67
C SER A 114 18.21 10.39 15.40
N GLY A 115 18.53 10.90 16.58
CA GLY A 115 17.83 12.03 17.16
C GLY A 115 18.07 13.32 16.36
N LEU A 116 17.53 14.45 16.87
CA LEU A 116 17.65 15.73 16.18
C LEU A 116 18.98 16.43 16.48
N ALA A 117 19.67 16.86 15.43
CA ALA A 117 20.74 17.85 15.51
C ALA A 117 20.11 19.25 15.35
N TRP A 118 20.47 20.17 16.23
CA TRP A 118 19.97 21.56 16.25
C TRP A 118 18.43 21.65 16.24
N ASP A 119 17.77 20.68 16.88
CA ASP A 119 16.31 20.53 16.95
C ASP A 119 15.58 20.44 15.60
N ARG A 120 16.30 20.18 14.52
CA ARG A 120 15.74 20.21 13.16
C ARG A 120 16.20 19.09 12.24
N LEU A 121 17.46 18.66 12.30
CA LEU A 121 18.06 17.77 11.31
C LEU A 121 18.23 16.37 11.87
N TRP A 122 17.90 15.35 11.10
CA TRP A 122 18.20 13.94 11.40
C TRP A 122 18.65 13.18 10.16
N VAL A 123 19.21 12.01 10.37
CA VAL A 123 19.60 11.08 9.34
C VAL A 123 18.97 9.73 9.60
N GLY A 124 18.73 8.98 8.53
CA GLY A 124 18.25 7.61 8.60
C GLY A 124 18.98 6.70 7.61
N ALA A 125 19.06 5.43 7.98
CA ALA A 125 19.58 4.37 7.13
C ALA A 125 18.83 3.07 7.42
N GLU A 126 18.58 2.26 6.39
CA GLU A 126 17.92 0.96 6.56
C GLU A 126 18.51 -0.08 5.61
N PHE A 127 18.95 -1.20 6.19
CA PHE A 127 19.39 -2.36 5.43
C PHE A 127 18.22 -3.30 5.21
N PHE A 128 18.02 -3.70 3.97
CA PHE A 128 17.02 -4.69 3.56
C PHE A 128 17.69 -6.01 3.24
N GLY A 129 17.01 -7.10 3.52
CA GLY A 129 17.49 -8.42 3.16
C GLY A 129 16.39 -9.44 2.98
N SER A 130 16.66 -10.42 2.09
CA SER A 130 15.80 -11.58 1.89
C SER A 130 16.68 -12.78 1.53
N TRP A 131 16.46 -13.89 2.23
CA TRP A 131 17.17 -15.16 2.04
C TRP A 131 16.16 -16.28 1.87
N PRO A 132 16.36 -17.19 0.90
CA PRO A 132 15.46 -18.33 0.73
C PRO A 132 15.59 -19.30 1.91
N LEU A 133 14.44 -19.71 2.46
CA LEU A 133 14.31 -20.91 3.29
C LEU A 133 14.00 -22.12 2.41
N ASN A 134 13.23 -21.89 1.34
CA ASN A 134 12.95 -22.84 0.29
C ASN A 134 12.77 -22.13 -1.05
N THR A 135 13.21 -22.73 -2.15
CA THR A 135 13.00 -22.26 -3.51
C THR A 135 12.31 -23.34 -4.32
N GLY A 136 11.06 -23.08 -4.68
CA GLY A 136 10.33 -23.89 -5.65
C GLY A 136 10.56 -23.43 -7.09
N PRO A 137 9.73 -23.89 -8.03
CA PRO A 137 9.79 -23.43 -9.41
C PRO A 137 9.58 -21.90 -9.52
N ASN A 138 10.32 -21.27 -10.45
CA ASN A 138 10.20 -19.84 -10.75
C ASN A 138 10.20 -18.92 -9.50
N ALA A 139 11.05 -19.23 -8.52
CA ALA A 139 11.14 -18.53 -7.25
C ALA A 139 11.40 -17.02 -7.40
N GLY A 140 12.08 -16.59 -8.48
CA GLY A 140 12.31 -15.18 -8.79
C GLY A 140 11.02 -14.39 -9.13
N ASP A 141 10.04 -15.05 -9.72
CA ASP A 141 8.78 -14.43 -10.13
C ASP A 141 7.86 -14.14 -8.91
N THR A 142 8.13 -14.76 -7.75
CA THR A 142 7.42 -14.49 -6.49
C THR A 142 7.67 -13.08 -5.93
N LEU A 143 8.71 -12.40 -6.40
CA LEU A 143 9.18 -11.10 -5.91
C LEU A 143 9.60 -11.10 -4.43
N LEU A 144 9.79 -12.27 -3.82
CA LEU A 144 10.37 -12.43 -2.48
C LEU A 144 11.89 -12.43 -2.52
N LEU A 145 12.46 -12.87 -3.63
CA LEU A 145 13.90 -13.00 -3.90
C LEU A 145 14.25 -12.15 -5.12
N THR A 146 15.55 -12.11 -5.49
CA THR A 146 15.93 -11.48 -6.77
C THR A 146 15.22 -12.14 -7.94
N SER A 147 15.22 -11.52 -9.11
CA SER A 147 14.65 -12.11 -10.35
C SER A 147 15.25 -13.48 -10.73
N GLN A 148 16.44 -13.82 -10.20
CA GLN A 148 17.08 -15.12 -10.35
C GLN A 148 16.71 -16.12 -9.24
N GLY A 149 15.81 -15.77 -8.31
CA GLY A 149 15.44 -16.61 -7.19
C GLY A 149 16.53 -16.73 -6.11
N THR A 150 17.47 -15.78 -6.03
CA THR A 150 18.57 -15.77 -5.07
C THR A 150 18.34 -14.75 -3.95
N SER A 151 19.11 -14.88 -2.86
CA SER A 151 19.13 -13.93 -1.76
C SER A 151 19.64 -12.54 -2.18
N TYR A 152 19.27 -11.53 -1.43
CA TYR A 152 19.86 -10.19 -1.52
C TYR A 152 20.01 -9.55 -0.14
N THR A 153 20.96 -8.61 -0.06
CA THR A 153 21.12 -7.65 1.04
C THR A 153 21.53 -6.32 0.42
N VAL A 154 20.84 -5.24 0.79
CA VAL A 154 21.07 -3.93 0.19
C VAL A 154 20.82 -2.82 1.21
N LEU A 155 21.61 -1.74 1.14
CA LEU A 155 21.28 -0.48 1.81
C LEU A 155 20.14 0.17 1.04
N GLY A 156 18.91 0.00 1.53
CA GLY A 156 17.70 0.46 0.86
C GLY A 156 17.33 1.89 1.21
N GLN A 157 17.79 2.40 2.36
CA GLN A 157 17.63 3.80 2.74
C GLN A 157 18.94 4.38 3.26
N ALA A 158 19.24 5.62 2.83
CA ALA A 158 20.28 6.47 3.37
C ALA A 158 19.91 7.93 3.06
N TYR A 159 19.39 8.64 4.03
CA TYR A 159 18.83 9.98 3.82
C TYR A 159 19.20 10.96 4.91
N VAL A 160 19.07 12.23 4.56
CA VAL A 160 19.05 13.37 5.48
C VAL A 160 17.68 14.02 5.40
N ALA A 161 17.12 14.38 6.55
CA ALA A 161 15.86 15.10 6.62
C ALA A 161 15.95 16.26 7.61
N ALA A 162 15.12 17.29 7.37
CA ALA A 162 15.11 18.46 8.24
C ALA A 162 13.70 19.06 8.37
N ASN A 163 13.36 19.51 9.57
CA ASN A 163 12.22 20.38 9.82
C ASN A 163 12.58 21.81 9.40
N LEU A 164 11.96 22.30 8.34
CA LEU A 164 12.08 23.70 7.91
C LEU A 164 11.25 24.63 8.79
N SER A 165 10.12 24.13 9.28
CA SER A 165 9.23 24.76 10.25
C SER A 165 8.52 23.65 11.07
N GLU A 166 7.59 24.02 11.93
CA GLU A 166 6.74 23.07 12.67
C GLU A 166 5.85 22.21 11.74
N THR A 167 5.57 22.71 10.54
CA THR A 167 4.64 22.09 9.60
C THR A 167 5.26 21.69 8.28
N ASN A 168 6.56 21.94 8.06
CA ASN A 168 7.25 21.67 6.81
C ASN A 168 8.51 20.87 7.04
N GLN A 169 8.68 19.80 6.26
CA GLN A 169 9.84 18.92 6.27
C GLN A 169 10.41 18.76 4.88
N VAL A 170 11.72 18.59 4.80
CA VAL A 170 12.42 18.17 3.59
C VAL A 170 13.18 16.88 3.88
N ILE A 171 13.20 15.98 2.89
CA ILE A 171 14.00 14.76 2.90
C ILE A 171 14.77 14.65 1.59
N ALA A 172 16.01 14.19 1.64
CA ALA A 172 16.85 13.97 0.46
C ALA A 172 17.77 12.75 0.66
N GLY A 173 17.98 11.99 -0.41
CA GLY A 173 18.76 10.75 -0.42
C GLY A 173 17.95 9.58 -0.90
N ASP A 174 18.19 8.40 -0.30
CA ASP A 174 17.45 7.16 -0.56
C ASP A 174 16.48 6.91 0.58
N PHE A 175 15.18 6.87 0.29
CA PHE A 175 14.12 6.80 1.32
C PHE A 175 12.90 6.01 0.84
N THR A 176 12.10 5.49 1.79
CA THR A 176 10.83 4.81 1.52
C THR A 176 9.61 5.68 1.82
N SER A 177 9.81 6.89 2.31
CA SER A 177 8.77 7.82 2.77
C SER A 177 7.99 8.46 1.62
N VAL A 178 7.60 7.66 0.63
CA VAL A 178 6.72 8.05 -0.48
C VAL A 178 5.51 7.13 -0.44
N ASP A 179 4.33 7.70 -0.29
CA ASP A 179 3.08 6.92 -0.25
C ASP A 179 1.97 7.73 -0.93
N THR A 180 2.16 7.94 -2.23
CA THR A 180 1.21 8.61 -3.10
C THR A 180 0.60 7.61 -4.08
N PRO A 181 -0.53 7.90 -4.74
CA PRO A 181 -1.26 6.91 -5.55
C PRO A 181 -0.44 6.12 -6.57
N TYR A 182 0.50 6.78 -7.27
CA TYR A 182 1.32 6.16 -8.33
C TYR A 182 2.82 6.07 -7.99
N ALA A 183 3.23 6.50 -6.80
CA ALA A 183 4.56 6.26 -6.27
C ALA A 183 4.44 5.96 -4.79
N SER A 184 4.72 4.73 -4.39
CA SER A 184 4.60 4.29 -3.01
C SER A 184 5.64 3.24 -2.65
N ARG A 185 5.89 3.12 -1.34
CA ARG A 185 6.79 2.09 -0.79
C ARG A 185 6.35 0.65 -1.08
N GLN A 186 5.08 0.40 -1.40
CA GLN A 186 4.56 -0.91 -1.84
C GLN A 186 5.08 -2.11 -1.00
N PHE A 187 4.88 -2.06 0.32
CA PHE A 187 5.45 -3.08 1.24
C PHE A 187 4.61 -4.37 1.28
N ASN A 188 4.39 -5.00 0.13
CA ASN A 188 3.59 -6.22 -0.04
C ASN A 188 4.43 -7.49 -0.32
N ARG A 189 5.77 -7.40 -0.23
CA ARG A 189 6.72 -8.52 -0.33
C ARG A 189 7.72 -8.44 0.83
N MET A 190 8.94 -8.94 0.69
CA MET A 190 9.92 -8.99 1.77
C MET A 190 10.39 -7.61 2.21
N THR A 191 10.64 -6.71 1.26
CA THR A 191 11.12 -5.34 1.52
C THR A 191 10.35 -4.33 0.66
N PRO A 192 10.30 -3.05 1.04
CA PRO A 192 9.57 -2.05 0.29
C PRO A 192 10.34 -1.57 -0.96
N ASN A 193 9.63 -0.85 -1.84
CA ASN A 193 10.28 0.05 -2.78
C ASN A 193 10.98 1.17 -2.01
N ALA A 194 12.12 1.63 -2.53
CA ALA A 194 12.81 2.83 -2.06
C ALA A 194 13.07 3.78 -3.23
N PHE A 195 13.09 5.07 -2.96
CA PHE A 195 13.25 6.11 -3.96
C PHE A 195 14.47 6.96 -3.65
N GLN A 196 15.22 7.35 -4.68
CA GLN A 196 16.31 8.29 -4.59
C GLN A 196 15.86 9.65 -5.11
N GLY A 197 15.93 10.68 -4.28
CA GLY A 197 15.45 11.99 -4.68
C GLY A 197 15.44 13.01 -3.56
N ALA A 198 14.56 14.01 -3.71
CA ALA A 198 14.28 14.99 -2.67
C ALA A 198 12.80 15.38 -2.68
N LEU A 199 12.20 15.47 -1.52
CA LEU A 199 10.80 15.85 -1.33
C LEU A 199 10.68 16.93 -0.24
N LEU A 200 9.82 17.90 -0.50
CA LEU A 200 9.27 18.81 0.48
C LEU A 200 7.84 18.36 0.78
N ASN A 201 7.53 18.18 2.03
CA ASN A 201 6.21 17.85 2.54
C ASN A 201 5.80 18.85 3.59
N GLY A 202 4.53 19.21 3.60
CA GLY A 202 4.02 20.14 4.59
C GLY A 202 2.52 20.09 4.76
N PHE A 203 2.05 20.77 5.80
CA PHE A 203 0.63 20.98 6.01
C PHE A 203 0.36 22.38 6.56
N THR A 204 -0.85 22.88 6.28
CA THR A 204 -1.45 24.00 7.00
C THR A 204 -2.79 23.56 7.55
N SER A 205 -3.14 23.98 8.76
CA SER A 205 -4.43 23.66 9.37
C SER A 205 -4.94 24.81 10.20
N ASP A 206 -6.25 25.00 10.18
CA ASP A 206 -7.01 25.80 11.14
C ASP A 206 -8.18 24.94 11.70
N GLU A 207 -9.12 25.53 12.43
CA GLU A 207 -10.25 24.82 13.04
C GLU A 207 -11.17 24.10 12.03
N GLN A 208 -11.18 24.52 10.76
CA GLN A 208 -12.11 24.02 9.74
C GLN A 208 -11.42 23.44 8.50
N HIS A 209 -10.18 23.81 8.26
CA HIS A 209 -9.47 23.54 7.02
C HIS A 209 -8.14 22.86 7.29
N ARG A 210 -7.81 21.83 6.52
CA ARG A 210 -6.50 21.18 6.51
C ARG A 210 -6.04 21.00 5.06
N LEU A 211 -4.86 21.49 4.75
CA LEU A 211 -4.18 21.27 3.48
C LEU A 211 -2.89 20.54 3.75
N HIS A 212 -2.72 19.35 3.19
CA HIS A 212 -1.46 18.64 3.08
C HIS A 212 -0.92 18.77 1.66
N TYR A 213 0.39 18.90 1.52
CA TYR A 213 1.03 18.97 0.22
C TYR A 213 2.40 18.31 0.24
N LEU A 214 2.78 17.79 -0.92
CA LEU A 214 4.05 17.18 -1.20
C LEU A 214 4.50 17.64 -2.58
N VAL A 215 5.77 18.00 -2.71
CA VAL A 215 6.39 18.34 -3.99
C VAL A 215 7.84 17.89 -3.99
N GLY A 216 8.32 17.41 -5.14
CA GLY A 216 9.71 17.03 -5.26
C GLY A 216 10.07 16.34 -6.56
N TYR A 217 11.21 15.68 -6.52
CA TYR A 217 11.77 14.97 -7.66
C TYR A 217 12.35 13.63 -7.20
N LEU A 218 11.89 12.56 -7.84
CA LEU A 218 12.36 11.19 -7.65
C LEU A 218 13.23 10.82 -8.86
N GLY A 219 14.53 10.70 -8.66
CA GLY A 219 15.48 10.37 -9.72
C GLY A 219 15.47 8.91 -10.08
N LYS A 220 15.41 8.05 -9.05
CA LYS A 220 15.49 6.60 -9.20
C LYS A 220 14.55 5.88 -8.24
N ILE A 221 14.25 4.62 -8.56
CA ILE A 221 13.55 3.66 -7.71
C ILE A 221 14.39 2.39 -7.55
N LYS A 222 14.41 1.83 -6.36
CA LYS A 222 14.77 0.44 -6.07
C LYS A 222 13.46 -0.32 -5.83
N GLU A 223 13.11 -1.22 -6.72
CA GLU A 223 11.95 -2.07 -6.52
C GLU A 223 12.16 -3.04 -5.35
N ARG A 224 11.04 -3.54 -4.82
CA ARG A 224 10.98 -4.35 -3.60
C ARG A 224 11.90 -5.58 -3.58
N ASN A 225 12.25 -6.17 -4.73
CA ASN A 225 13.14 -7.33 -4.83
C ASN A 225 14.45 -7.05 -5.59
N ALA A 226 14.69 -5.78 -5.95
CA ALA A 226 15.91 -5.34 -6.62
C ALA A 226 17.03 -5.01 -5.63
N THR A 227 18.27 -5.09 -6.11
CA THR A 227 19.47 -4.67 -5.39
C THR A 227 19.93 -3.27 -5.76
N ASP A 228 19.48 -2.77 -6.92
CA ASP A 228 19.96 -1.55 -7.52
C ASP A 228 18.85 -0.51 -7.70
N PHE A 229 19.25 0.76 -7.67
CA PHE A 229 18.39 1.88 -8.01
C PHE A 229 18.47 2.17 -9.52
N VAL A 230 17.36 2.05 -10.21
CA VAL A 230 17.21 2.37 -11.64
C VAL A 230 16.48 3.70 -11.83
N PRO A 231 16.73 4.46 -12.90
CA PRO A 231 15.98 5.68 -13.22
C PRO A 231 14.46 5.42 -13.24
N MET A 232 13.65 6.36 -12.75
CA MET A 232 12.19 6.25 -12.75
C MET A 232 11.62 5.96 -14.15
N SER A 233 12.21 6.57 -15.19
CA SER A 233 11.85 6.32 -16.58
C SER A 233 12.13 4.89 -17.05
N GLN A 234 13.20 4.25 -16.56
CA GLN A 234 13.53 2.85 -16.91
C GLN A 234 12.56 1.88 -16.20
N ALA A 235 12.19 2.13 -14.97
CA ALA A 235 11.14 1.39 -14.28
C ALA A 235 9.78 1.50 -15.02
N ALA A 236 9.54 2.61 -15.72
CA ALA A 236 8.39 2.80 -16.60
C ALA A 236 8.57 2.22 -18.02
N GLY A 237 9.58 1.36 -18.24
CA GLY A 237 9.80 0.66 -19.50
C GLY A 237 10.46 1.51 -20.60
N SER A 238 10.97 2.71 -20.28
CA SER A 238 11.66 3.58 -21.24
C SER A 238 13.17 3.33 -21.23
N SER A 239 13.84 3.54 -22.36
CA SER A 239 15.30 3.58 -22.42
C SER A 239 15.92 4.91 -21.93
N ALA A 240 15.11 5.93 -21.64
CA ALA A 240 15.55 7.19 -21.09
C ALA A 240 16.13 7.02 -19.69
N SER A 241 16.97 7.97 -19.26
CA SER A 241 17.54 8.02 -17.92
C SER A 241 17.09 9.30 -17.21
N THR A 242 15.79 9.42 -16.97
CA THR A 242 15.18 10.59 -16.33
C THR A 242 14.41 10.17 -15.08
N GLY A 243 14.28 11.09 -14.14
CA GLY A 243 13.43 10.95 -12.97
C GLY A 243 12.03 11.52 -13.21
N THR A 244 11.22 11.50 -12.16
CA THR A 244 9.83 11.94 -12.14
C THR A 244 9.69 13.12 -11.19
N ALA A 245 9.18 14.25 -11.70
CA ALA A 245 8.68 15.32 -10.85
C ALA A 245 7.33 14.87 -10.26
N ILE A 246 7.15 15.11 -8.97
CA ILE A 246 5.94 14.72 -8.25
C ILE A 246 5.36 15.93 -7.51
N GLY A 247 4.05 16.12 -7.60
CA GLY A 247 3.29 17.06 -6.81
C GLY A 247 2.01 16.41 -6.32
N ALA A 248 1.69 16.54 -5.04
CA ALA A 248 0.43 16.05 -4.49
C ALA A 248 -0.12 17.05 -3.46
N ALA A 249 -1.43 17.16 -3.38
CA ALA A 249 -2.09 17.94 -2.36
C ALA A 249 -3.42 17.29 -1.95
N ARG A 250 -3.77 17.42 -0.66
CA ARG A 250 -5.07 17.01 -0.12
C ARG A 250 -5.63 18.12 0.74
N TYR A 251 -6.81 18.58 0.38
CA TYR A 251 -7.58 19.55 1.15
C TYR A 251 -8.75 18.87 1.84
N THR A 252 -8.93 19.13 3.12
CA THR A 252 -10.05 18.61 3.93
C THR A 252 -10.79 19.77 4.57
N ARG A 253 -12.12 19.72 4.52
CA ARG A 253 -13.01 20.67 5.19
C ARG A 253 -14.25 19.94 5.71
N GLY A 254 -14.36 19.83 7.03
CA GLY A 254 -15.45 19.08 7.66
C GLY A 254 -15.50 17.64 7.14
N GLU A 255 -16.63 17.25 6.60
CA GLU A 255 -16.88 15.90 6.04
C GLU A 255 -16.31 15.69 4.63
N PHE A 256 -15.79 16.73 3.97
CA PHE A 256 -15.30 16.65 2.59
C PHE A 256 -13.78 16.66 2.52
N ALA A 257 -13.22 15.84 1.65
CA ALA A 257 -11.82 15.87 1.27
C ALA A 257 -11.68 15.79 -0.26
N VAL A 258 -10.71 16.53 -0.80
CA VAL A 258 -10.32 16.46 -2.23
C VAL A 258 -8.80 16.32 -2.27
N GLY A 259 -8.30 15.40 -3.08
CA GLY A 259 -6.88 15.16 -3.30
C GLY A 259 -6.53 15.18 -4.77
N LEU A 260 -5.35 15.64 -5.10
CA LEU A 260 -4.76 15.57 -6.43
C LEU A 260 -3.31 15.13 -6.34
N ALA A 261 -2.83 14.43 -7.37
CA ALA A 261 -1.42 14.13 -7.54
C ALA A 261 -1.05 14.16 -9.02
N GLU A 262 0.15 14.59 -9.30
CA GLU A 262 0.72 14.71 -10.65
C GLU A 262 2.11 14.09 -10.66
N TYR A 263 2.39 13.28 -11.71
CA TYR A 263 3.66 12.60 -11.93
C TYR A 263 4.11 12.87 -13.35
N TYR A 264 5.19 13.64 -13.49
CA TYR A 264 5.71 14.03 -14.78
C TYR A 264 7.11 13.46 -15.00
N THR A 265 7.22 12.52 -15.94
CA THR A 265 8.50 11.95 -16.41
C THR A 265 8.75 12.42 -17.83
N ALA A 266 9.69 13.33 -17.99
CA ALA A 266 9.94 13.97 -19.28
C ALA A 266 10.19 12.96 -20.40
N GLN A 267 9.50 13.13 -21.54
CA GLN A 267 9.58 12.29 -22.74
C GLN A 267 9.10 10.83 -22.52
N VAL A 268 8.50 10.50 -21.39
CA VAL A 268 8.01 9.15 -21.07
C VAL A 268 6.52 9.18 -20.83
N MET A 269 6.06 9.75 -19.73
CA MET A 269 4.65 9.76 -19.36
C MET A 269 4.31 10.89 -18.39
N ASN A 270 3.03 11.19 -18.36
CA ASN A 270 2.40 12.04 -17.36
C ASN A 270 1.20 11.32 -16.78
N ILE A 271 1.07 11.28 -15.45
CA ILE A 271 -0.09 10.71 -14.77
C ILE A 271 -0.70 11.79 -13.87
N ALA A 272 -1.97 12.12 -14.11
CA ALA A 272 -2.77 12.98 -13.25
C ALA A 272 -3.79 12.14 -12.48
N TYR A 273 -3.86 12.33 -11.17
CA TYR A 273 -4.79 11.62 -10.29
C TYR A 273 -5.61 12.63 -9.48
N LEU A 274 -6.91 12.41 -9.43
CA LEU A 274 -7.86 13.19 -8.64
C LEU A 274 -8.67 12.23 -7.76
N ALA A 275 -8.90 12.61 -6.51
CA ALA A 275 -9.79 11.89 -5.60
C ALA A 275 -10.65 12.86 -4.80
N ALA A 276 -11.86 12.42 -4.48
CA ALA A 276 -12.77 13.14 -3.58
C ALA A 276 -13.37 12.16 -2.59
N ALA A 277 -13.64 12.60 -1.38
CA ALA A 277 -14.30 11.80 -0.36
C ALA A 277 -15.31 12.63 0.43
N TYR A 278 -16.40 11.99 0.84
CA TYR A 278 -17.41 12.54 1.73
C TYR A 278 -17.67 11.53 2.86
N THR A 279 -17.50 11.99 4.10
CA THR A 279 -17.70 11.17 5.31
C THR A 279 -18.81 11.82 6.14
N PRO A 280 -20.10 11.49 5.88
CA PRO A 280 -21.23 12.07 6.61
C PRO A 280 -21.18 11.72 8.10
N LYS A 281 -21.63 12.64 8.95
CA LYS A 281 -21.83 12.38 10.37
C LYS A 281 -23.09 11.52 10.54
N LEU A 282 -22.89 10.24 10.85
CA LEU A 282 -23.96 9.33 11.17
C LEU A 282 -24.10 9.16 12.69
N ALA A 283 -25.26 8.67 13.13
CA ALA A 283 -25.42 8.26 14.52
C ALA A 283 -24.60 7.00 14.79
N ALA A 284 -23.87 6.98 15.91
CA ALA A 284 -23.14 5.78 16.33
C ALA A 284 -24.12 4.58 16.43
N PRO A 285 -23.70 3.37 16.08
CA PRO A 285 -22.34 2.91 15.75
C PRO A 285 -21.99 2.89 14.24
N TYR A 286 -22.70 3.64 13.42
CA TYR A 286 -22.53 3.59 11.96
C TYR A 286 -21.55 4.65 11.47
N GLU A 287 -20.67 4.26 10.57
CA GLU A 287 -19.81 5.13 9.81
C GLU A 287 -19.96 4.85 8.31
N LEU A 288 -19.82 5.89 7.50
CA LEU A 288 -19.88 5.79 6.04
C LEU A 288 -18.87 6.73 5.43
N LYS A 289 -18.12 6.24 4.45
CA LYS A 289 -17.28 7.06 3.58
C LYS A 289 -17.63 6.74 2.14
N LEU A 290 -17.92 7.78 1.36
CA LEU A 290 -18.13 7.73 -0.08
C LEU A 290 -16.92 8.35 -0.75
N SER A 291 -16.35 7.70 -1.75
CA SER A 291 -15.16 8.18 -2.45
C SER A 291 -15.35 8.09 -3.96
N ALA A 292 -14.67 8.97 -4.68
CA ALA A 292 -14.53 8.92 -6.13
C ALA A 292 -13.07 9.18 -6.48
N GLN A 293 -12.58 8.56 -7.55
CA GLN A 293 -11.25 8.79 -8.10
C GLN A 293 -11.30 8.90 -9.62
N PHE A 294 -10.33 9.61 -10.16
CA PHE A 294 -10.10 9.71 -11.59
C PHE A 294 -8.59 9.72 -11.86
N THR A 295 -8.16 8.90 -12.81
CA THR A 295 -6.80 8.88 -13.34
C THR A 295 -6.82 9.24 -14.83
N ASP A 296 -5.91 10.10 -15.26
CA ASP A 296 -5.60 10.37 -16.67
C ASP A 296 -4.11 10.10 -16.89
N GLU A 297 -3.80 9.20 -17.80
CA GLU A 297 -2.43 8.83 -18.12
C GLU A 297 -2.11 9.21 -19.57
N ARG A 298 -0.98 9.88 -19.79
CA ARG A 298 -0.53 10.34 -21.09
C ARG A 298 0.89 9.91 -21.37
N SER A 299 1.09 9.19 -22.49
CA SER A 299 2.43 8.97 -23.01
C SER A 299 2.99 10.26 -23.62
N LEU A 300 4.23 10.58 -23.28
CA LEU A 300 4.99 11.72 -23.81
C LEU A 300 6.07 11.29 -24.80
N ALA A 301 6.13 10.03 -25.19
CA ALA A 301 7.14 9.42 -26.06
C ALA A 301 7.04 9.82 -27.55
N GLY A 302 6.33 10.90 -27.88
CA GLY A 302 6.45 11.59 -29.18
C GLY A 302 5.72 10.96 -30.37
N ALA A 303 4.90 9.90 -30.19
CA ALA A 303 4.09 9.35 -31.26
C ALA A 303 2.70 10.04 -31.30
N SER A 304 2.39 10.71 -32.39
CA SER A 304 1.02 11.15 -32.67
C SER A 304 0.08 9.94 -32.66
N GLY A 305 -0.98 9.94 -31.85
CA GLY A 305 -1.93 8.84 -31.73
C GLY A 305 -1.66 7.87 -30.59
N THR A 306 -0.82 8.23 -29.62
CA THR A 306 -0.60 7.43 -28.42
C THR A 306 -1.90 7.33 -27.60
N PRO A 307 -2.28 6.13 -27.11
CA PRO A 307 -3.44 5.96 -26.23
C PRO A 307 -3.37 6.90 -25.01
N LEU A 308 -4.52 7.41 -24.64
CA LEU A 308 -4.71 8.24 -23.43
C LEU A 308 -5.64 7.49 -22.47
N PRO A 309 -5.15 6.43 -21.80
CA PRO A 309 -6.00 5.68 -20.88
C PRO A 309 -6.40 6.54 -19.70
N ASN A 310 -7.65 6.38 -19.28
CA ASN A 310 -8.16 6.96 -18.05
C ASN A 310 -9.05 5.96 -17.32
N GLN A 311 -9.20 6.16 -16.02
CA GLN A 311 -10.07 5.34 -15.18
C GLN A 311 -10.86 6.22 -14.23
N LEU A 312 -12.15 5.95 -14.14
CA LEU A 312 -13.04 6.46 -13.12
C LEU A 312 -13.33 5.36 -12.10
N GLY A 313 -13.32 5.70 -10.82
CA GLY A 313 -13.71 4.79 -9.74
C GLY A 313 -14.62 5.46 -8.72
N ILE A 314 -15.54 4.67 -8.16
CA ILE A 314 -16.35 5.04 -7.00
C ILE A 314 -16.27 3.95 -5.95
N GLU A 315 -16.36 4.35 -4.68
CA GLU A 315 -16.28 3.44 -3.54
C GLU A 315 -17.19 3.92 -2.41
N ALA A 316 -17.82 2.96 -1.74
CA ALA A 316 -18.53 3.16 -0.48
C ALA A 316 -17.97 2.20 0.58
N VAL A 317 -17.48 2.76 1.68
CA VAL A 317 -17.03 2.01 2.86
C VAL A 317 -17.97 2.28 4.00
N GLY A 318 -18.71 1.27 4.41
CA GLY A 318 -19.59 1.31 5.56
C GLY A 318 -19.03 0.49 6.71
N SER A 319 -19.03 1.03 7.92
CA SER A 319 -18.69 0.26 9.11
C SER A 319 -19.80 0.30 10.14
N ARG A 320 -19.95 -0.80 10.83
CA ARG A 320 -20.73 -0.92 12.04
C ARG A 320 -20.01 -1.85 12.99
N ASP A 321 -19.61 -1.30 14.13
CA ASP A 321 -19.05 -2.12 15.17
C ASP A 321 -17.74 -2.85 14.69
N PHE A 322 -17.70 -4.16 14.65
CA PHE A 322 -16.53 -4.96 14.25
C PHE A 322 -16.54 -5.37 12.76
N ALA A 323 -17.53 -4.92 12.02
CA ALA A 323 -17.71 -5.25 10.62
C ALA A 323 -17.46 -4.03 9.71
N VAL A 324 -16.74 -4.22 8.62
CA VAL A 324 -16.56 -3.22 7.57
C VAL A 324 -16.95 -3.84 6.23
N LEU A 325 -17.84 -3.14 5.50
CA LEU A 325 -18.22 -3.49 4.14
C LEU A 325 -17.70 -2.43 3.18
N THR A 326 -16.97 -2.86 2.17
CA THR A 326 -16.54 -2.03 1.03
C THR A 326 -17.24 -2.49 -0.23
N LEU A 327 -17.78 -1.54 -0.99
CA LEU A 327 -18.34 -1.75 -2.32
C LEU A 327 -17.70 -0.76 -3.28
N SER A 328 -17.16 -1.26 -4.38
CA SER A 328 -16.42 -0.42 -5.33
C SER A 328 -16.79 -0.76 -6.77
N PHE A 329 -16.68 0.23 -7.64
CA PHE A 329 -16.81 0.10 -9.08
C PHE A 329 -15.76 0.96 -9.78
N THR A 330 -15.17 0.44 -10.86
CA THR A 330 -14.27 1.19 -11.74
C THR A 330 -14.59 0.94 -13.20
N GLN A 331 -14.25 1.92 -14.02
CA GLN A 331 -14.34 1.85 -15.46
C GLN A 331 -13.06 2.42 -16.09
N THR A 332 -12.36 1.62 -16.86
CA THR A 332 -11.19 2.01 -17.65
C THR A 332 -11.60 2.28 -19.09
N SER A 333 -11.09 3.36 -19.68
CA SER A 333 -11.37 3.67 -21.08
C SER A 333 -10.74 2.62 -22.02
N SER A 334 -11.32 2.45 -23.20
CA SER A 334 -10.78 1.54 -24.24
C SER A 334 -9.55 2.09 -24.97
N ALA A 335 -9.06 3.27 -24.59
CA ALA A 335 -7.91 3.92 -25.22
C ALA A 335 -6.59 3.17 -25.00
N GLY A 336 -6.47 2.39 -23.92
CA GLY A 336 -5.28 1.60 -23.61
C GLY A 336 -5.32 1.06 -22.18
N ASN A 337 -4.34 0.21 -21.84
CA ASN A 337 -4.15 -0.24 -20.48
C ASN A 337 -3.51 0.88 -19.64
N LEU A 338 -3.92 0.98 -18.37
CA LEU A 338 -3.23 1.84 -17.39
C LEU A 338 -1.89 1.23 -16.98
N SER A 339 -0.94 2.09 -16.68
CA SER A 339 0.39 1.74 -16.21
C SER A 339 0.61 2.23 -14.78
N SER A 340 1.25 1.42 -13.95
CA SER A 340 1.60 1.75 -12.56
C SER A 340 3.04 1.39 -12.27
N PRO A 341 4.01 2.10 -12.90
CA PRO A 341 5.40 1.66 -12.92
C PRO A 341 6.13 1.80 -11.59
N TRP A 342 5.60 2.56 -10.63
CA TRP A 342 6.31 2.88 -9.38
C TRP A 342 5.53 2.48 -8.13
N SER A 343 4.35 1.88 -8.30
CA SER A 343 3.52 1.34 -7.20
C SER A 343 2.48 0.37 -7.75
N ASP A 344 1.63 -0.17 -6.90
CA ASP A 344 0.37 -0.77 -7.32
C ASP A 344 -0.59 0.32 -7.84
N ALA A 345 -1.47 -0.03 -8.79
CA ALA A 345 -2.50 0.88 -9.28
C ALA A 345 -3.46 1.27 -8.13
N PRO A 346 -3.82 2.55 -8.00
CA PRO A 346 -4.73 3.00 -6.93
C PRO A 346 -6.21 2.72 -7.26
N SER A 347 -6.51 1.65 -7.99
CA SER A 347 -7.86 1.28 -8.39
C SER A 347 -8.67 0.72 -7.22
N TYR A 348 -9.89 1.23 -7.00
CA TYR A 348 -10.79 0.76 -5.94
C TYR A 348 -11.27 -0.69 -6.12
N THR A 349 -11.15 -1.25 -7.30
CA THR A 349 -11.56 -2.64 -7.60
C THR A 349 -10.38 -3.59 -7.79
N ARG A 350 -9.16 -3.12 -7.48
CA ARG A 350 -7.99 -3.99 -7.49
C ARG A 350 -8.14 -5.06 -6.41
N ALA A 351 -7.93 -6.32 -6.79
CA ALA A 351 -7.87 -7.45 -5.87
C ALA A 351 -6.42 -7.99 -5.76
N GLU A 352 -6.21 -9.16 -5.23
CA GLU A 352 -4.87 -9.66 -4.89
C GLU A 352 -4.11 -10.20 -6.11
N ILE A 353 -4.84 -10.74 -7.11
CA ILE A 353 -4.29 -11.27 -8.36
C ILE A 353 -4.49 -10.25 -9.50
N HIS A 354 -5.66 -9.59 -9.58
CA HIS A 354 -6.05 -8.73 -10.68
C HIS A 354 -5.83 -7.25 -10.41
N ASP A 355 -5.06 -6.57 -11.26
CA ASP A 355 -4.67 -5.15 -11.09
C ASP A 355 -5.72 -4.12 -11.57
N THR A 356 -6.79 -4.54 -12.24
CA THR A 356 -7.83 -3.64 -12.80
C THR A 356 -7.25 -2.52 -13.67
N SER A 357 -6.47 -2.88 -14.67
CA SER A 357 -5.74 -1.92 -15.52
C SER A 357 -6.02 -2.08 -17.02
N ARG A 358 -6.82 -3.10 -17.43
CA ARG A 358 -7.04 -3.43 -18.85
C ARG A 358 -7.90 -2.40 -19.56
N ALA A 359 -7.61 -2.15 -20.82
CA ALA A 359 -8.40 -1.27 -21.68
C ALA A 359 -9.87 -1.72 -21.76
N GLY A 360 -10.81 -0.79 -21.64
CA GLY A 360 -12.26 -1.03 -21.72
C GLY A 360 -12.85 -1.73 -20.50
N GLU A 361 -12.02 -2.12 -19.51
CA GLU A 361 -12.45 -2.90 -18.37
C GLU A 361 -13.41 -2.15 -17.45
N ASN A 362 -14.52 -2.79 -17.16
CA ASN A 362 -15.38 -2.46 -16.03
C ASN A 362 -15.09 -3.46 -14.92
N ALA A 363 -15.14 -3.00 -13.66
CA ALA A 363 -14.94 -3.88 -12.52
C ALA A 363 -15.85 -3.50 -11.35
N ALA A 364 -16.32 -4.51 -10.63
CA ALA A 364 -17.06 -4.37 -9.38
C ALA A 364 -16.43 -5.25 -8.32
N LEU A 365 -16.26 -4.71 -7.10
CA LEU A 365 -15.68 -5.40 -5.97
C LEU A 365 -16.54 -5.20 -4.72
N GLY A 366 -16.71 -6.28 -3.97
CA GLY A 366 -17.26 -6.27 -2.62
C GLY A 366 -16.28 -6.91 -1.65
N MET A 367 -16.02 -6.26 -0.52
CA MET A 367 -15.20 -6.80 0.56
C MET A 367 -15.96 -6.71 1.88
N LEU A 368 -15.92 -7.78 2.66
CA LEU A 368 -16.40 -7.81 4.02
C LEU A 368 -15.25 -8.20 4.94
N SER A 369 -14.99 -7.41 5.96
CA SER A 369 -14.05 -7.74 7.03
C SER A 369 -14.73 -7.76 8.39
N TYR A 370 -14.22 -8.60 9.30
CA TYR A 370 -14.74 -8.74 10.65
C TYR A 370 -13.64 -8.97 11.67
N HIS A 371 -13.73 -8.26 12.82
CA HIS A 371 -12.82 -8.38 13.95
C HIS A 371 -13.49 -9.13 15.10
N PHE A 372 -12.78 -10.09 15.68
CA PHE A 372 -13.34 -11.02 16.67
C PHE A 372 -13.19 -10.57 18.12
N ASN A 373 -12.89 -9.30 18.38
CA ASN A 373 -12.73 -8.75 19.74
C ASN A 373 -13.95 -9.04 20.64
N ARG A 374 -15.16 -8.96 20.07
CA ARG A 374 -16.42 -9.26 20.78
C ARG A 374 -16.49 -10.70 21.30
N PHE A 375 -15.83 -11.63 20.63
CA PHE A 375 -15.82 -13.05 21.01
C PHE A 375 -14.65 -13.41 21.93
N GLY A 376 -13.95 -12.41 22.49
CA GLY A 376 -12.79 -12.63 23.36
C GLY A 376 -11.52 -13.07 22.60
N LEU A 377 -11.45 -12.80 21.28
CA LEU A 377 -10.32 -13.09 20.41
C LEU A 377 -9.72 -11.77 19.87
N PRO A 378 -9.18 -10.91 20.76
CA PRO A 378 -8.60 -9.64 20.33
C PRO A 378 -7.41 -9.90 19.40
N GLY A 379 -7.31 -9.08 18.33
CA GLY A 379 -6.27 -9.21 17.34
C GLY A 379 -6.54 -10.20 16.20
N VAL A 380 -7.58 -11.03 16.31
CA VAL A 380 -8.03 -11.89 15.21
C VAL A 380 -9.00 -11.13 14.31
N SER A 381 -8.76 -11.20 13.00
CA SER A 381 -9.67 -10.68 11.97
C SER A 381 -9.71 -11.57 10.73
N VAL A 382 -10.80 -11.52 10.03
CA VAL A 382 -10.99 -12.18 8.73
C VAL A 382 -11.49 -11.17 7.71
N ALA A 383 -11.16 -11.39 6.43
CA ALA A 383 -11.77 -10.68 5.33
C ALA A 383 -12.04 -11.61 4.15
N ALA A 384 -13.07 -11.28 3.39
CA ALA A 384 -13.41 -11.93 2.13
C ALA A 384 -13.65 -10.85 1.08
N VAL A 385 -13.04 -11.02 -0.10
CA VAL A 385 -13.22 -10.18 -1.28
C VAL A 385 -13.88 -11.02 -2.35
N GLY A 386 -14.79 -10.41 -3.11
CA GLY A 386 -15.32 -10.94 -4.36
C GLY A 386 -15.29 -9.83 -5.41
N ALA A 387 -14.65 -10.10 -6.54
CA ALA A 387 -14.54 -9.13 -7.63
C ALA A 387 -14.94 -9.75 -8.97
N TYR A 388 -15.50 -8.93 -9.87
CA TYR A 388 -15.88 -9.31 -11.21
C TYR A 388 -15.43 -8.24 -12.21
N TYR A 389 -14.78 -8.69 -13.30
CA TYR A 389 -14.15 -7.87 -14.31
C TYR A 389 -14.70 -8.24 -15.69
N TRP A 390 -15.16 -7.25 -16.46
CA TRP A 390 -15.80 -7.51 -17.75
C TRP A 390 -15.54 -6.40 -18.78
N ASP A 391 -15.88 -6.68 -20.05
CA ASP A 391 -15.74 -5.79 -21.20
C ASP A 391 -14.30 -5.35 -21.54
N ALA A 392 -13.29 -5.97 -20.94
CA ALA A 392 -11.90 -5.69 -21.29
C ALA A 392 -11.63 -6.01 -22.77
N VAL A 393 -10.80 -5.19 -23.41
CA VAL A 393 -10.39 -5.35 -24.80
C VAL A 393 -8.87 -5.37 -24.94
N THR A 394 -8.36 -5.96 -26.01
CA THR A 394 -6.95 -5.83 -26.40
C THR A 394 -6.70 -4.46 -27.00
N THR A 395 -5.43 -4.10 -27.21
CA THR A 395 -5.02 -2.89 -27.96
C THR A 395 -5.54 -2.84 -29.40
N THR A 396 -5.98 -3.98 -29.95
CA THR A 396 -6.63 -4.11 -31.26
C THR A 396 -8.15 -4.19 -31.14
N SER A 397 -8.71 -3.82 -29.99
CA SER A 397 -10.15 -3.79 -29.69
C SER A 397 -10.86 -5.17 -29.74
N ASN A 398 -10.11 -6.29 -29.64
CA ASN A 398 -10.72 -7.61 -29.52
C ASN A 398 -11.15 -7.84 -28.05
N PRO A 399 -12.34 -8.41 -27.81
CA PRO A 399 -12.79 -8.73 -26.45
C PRO A 399 -11.84 -9.69 -25.74
N GLN A 400 -11.61 -9.42 -24.46
CA GLN A 400 -10.90 -10.31 -23.55
C GLN A 400 -11.90 -11.07 -22.64
N PRO A 401 -11.55 -12.26 -22.15
CA PRO A 401 -12.42 -12.99 -21.26
C PRO A 401 -12.70 -12.20 -19.98
N ASN A 402 -13.94 -12.26 -19.51
CA ASN A 402 -14.30 -11.77 -18.17
C ASN A 402 -13.59 -12.61 -17.11
N GLN A 403 -13.29 -11.99 -15.99
CA GLN A 403 -12.62 -12.63 -14.85
C GLN A 403 -13.43 -12.46 -13.57
N THR A 404 -13.27 -13.39 -12.67
CA THR A 404 -13.85 -13.35 -11.31
C THR A 404 -12.77 -13.69 -10.33
N GLU A 405 -12.64 -12.92 -9.26
CA GLU A 405 -11.66 -13.19 -8.20
C GLU A 405 -12.36 -13.33 -6.85
N VAL A 406 -11.84 -14.21 -6.01
CA VAL A 406 -12.22 -14.37 -4.61
C VAL A 406 -10.98 -14.49 -3.78
N ASP A 407 -10.85 -13.63 -2.75
CA ASP A 407 -9.75 -13.64 -1.80
C ASP A 407 -10.26 -13.85 -0.39
N LEU A 408 -9.55 -14.65 0.38
CA LEU A 408 -9.80 -14.89 1.80
C LEU A 408 -8.56 -14.58 2.62
N TYR A 409 -8.75 -13.87 3.72
CA TYR A 409 -7.69 -13.45 4.62
C TYR A 409 -8.02 -13.86 6.05
N LEU A 410 -7.02 -14.36 6.75
CA LEU A 410 -7.03 -14.55 8.20
C LEU A 410 -5.81 -13.84 8.78
N ASP A 411 -6.07 -12.89 9.66
CA ASP A 411 -5.04 -12.15 10.39
C ASP A 411 -5.09 -12.43 11.88
N TYR A 412 -3.91 -12.48 12.50
CA TYR A 412 -3.76 -12.41 13.94
C TYR A 412 -2.62 -11.47 14.31
N LYS A 413 -2.91 -10.39 15.02
CA LYS A 413 -1.91 -9.48 15.58
C LYS A 413 -1.98 -9.53 17.08
N ILE A 414 -0.85 -9.88 17.73
CA ILE A 414 -0.78 -9.97 19.19
C ILE A 414 -1.04 -8.58 19.78
N PRO A 415 -2.11 -8.40 20.58
CA PRO A 415 -2.59 -7.07 20.97
C PRO A 415 -1.83 -6.46 22.16
N ASN A 416 -1.11 -7.29 22.94
CA ASN A 416 -0.40 -6.85 24.16
C ASN A 416 0.65 -7.86 24.60
N GLY A 417 1.51 -7.48 25.57
CA GLY A 417 2.54 -8.34 26.14
C GLY A 417 3.88 -8.22 25.41
N SER A 418 4.82 -9.13 25.71
CA SER A 418 6.19 -9.09 25.20
C SER A 418 6.30 -9.26 23.69
N LEU A 419 5.29 -9.85 23.05
CA LEU A 419 5.20 -10.06 21.60
C LEU A 419 4.18 -9.12 20.95
N GLU A 420 3.78 -8.04 21.61
CA GLU A 420 2.85 -7.07 21.05
C GLU A 420 3.27 -6.63 19.65
N GLY A 421 2.29 -6.57 18.74
CA GLY A 421 2.51 -6.19 17.36
C GLY A 421 3.03 -7.31 16.44
N LEU A 422 3.43 -8.48 16.97
CA LEU A 422 3.75 -9.64 16.13
C LEU A 422 2.49 -10.04 15.37
N TRP A 423 2.60 -10.06 14.03
CA TRP A 423 1.48 -10.24 13.12
C TRP A 423 1.67 -11.47 12.24
N PHE A 424 0.60 -12.23 12.10
CA PHE A 424 0.48 -13.41 11.27
C PHE A 424 -0.65 -13.19 10.27
N ARG A 425 -0.43 -13.54 9.00
CA ARG A 425 -1.44 -13.53 7.95
C ARG A 425 -1.37 -14.82 7.15
N VAL A 426 -2.53 -15.36 6.80
CA VAL A 426 -2.71 -16.40 5.77
C VAL A 426 -3.73 -15.89 4.77
N GLU A 427 -3.39 -16.03 3.49
CA GLU A 427 -4.26 -15.64 2.38
C GLU A 427 -4.46 -16.82 1.44
N ARG A 428 -5.66 -16.91 0.90
CA ARG A 428 -5.97 -17.83 -0.19
C ARG A 428 -6.80 -17.11 -1.24
N ASN A 429 -6.30 -17.10 -2.48
CA ASN A 429 -6.85 -16.30 -3.57
C ASN A 429 -7.11 -17.20 -4.78
N TRP A 430 -8.17 -16.91 -5.53
CA TRP A 430 -8.56 -17.61 -6.74
C TRP A 430 -9.07 -16.61 -7.77
N GLU A 431 -8.54 -16.68 -8.98
CA GLU A 431 -9.08 -15.98 -10.13
C GLU A 431 -9.51 -17.00 -11.20
N TRP A 432 -10.67 -16.81 -11.77
CA TRP A 432 -11.22 -17.61 -12.86
C TRP A 432 -11.46 -16.75 -14.10
N SER A 433 -11.05 -17.26 -15.26
CA SER A 433 -11.34 -16.66 -16.56
C SER A 433 -12.54 -17.34 -17.23
N ALA A 434 -13.45 -16.56 -17.81
CA ALA A 434 -14.58 -17.09 -18.60
C ALA A 434 -14.13 -17.86 -19.85
N GLY A 435 -12.91 -17.63 -20.33
CA GLY A 435 -12.27 -18.37 -21.42
C GLY A 435 -11.71 -19.75 -21.01
N GLY A 436 -11.85 -20.12 -19.74
CA GLY A 436 -11.23 -21.27 -19.10
C GLY A 436 -9.90 -20.93 -18.43
N GLY A 437 -9.54 -21.72 -17.45
CA GLY A 437 -8.34 -21.52 -16.63
C GLY A 437 -8.63 -20.86 -15.29
N GLN A 438 -7.73 -21.12 -14.35
CA GLN A 438 -7.79 -20.63 -12.98
C GLN A 438 -6.38 -20.29 -12.51
N THR A 439 -6.20 -19.11 -11.91
CA THR A 439 -5.04 -18.81 -11.08
C THR A 439 -5.39 -19.09 -9.64
N THR A 440 -4.49 -19.73 -8.92
CA THR A 440 -4.63 -19.94 -7.47
C THR A 440 -3.39 -19.45 -6.77
N GLN A 441 -3.57 -18.86 -5.58
CA GLN A 441 -2.46 -18.30 -4.84
C GLN A 441 -2.60 -18.58 -3.34
N TRP A 442 -1.48 -18.92 -2.69
CA TRP A 442 -1.32 -19.01 -1.24
C TRP A 442 -0.27 -18.04 -0.75
N ARG A 443 -0.54 -17.39 0.37
CA ARG A 443 0.46 -16.59 1.09
C ARG A 443 0.37 -16.87 2.59
N ALA A 444 1.54 -16.96 3.23
CA ALA A 444 1.65 -16.96 4.69
C ALA A 444 2.75 -16.00 5.10
N ILE A 445 2.43 -15.07 5.99
CA ILE A 445 3.30 -13.97 6.37
C ILE A 445 3.41 -13.93 7.89
N ILE A 446 4.63 -13.77 8.41
CA ILE A 446 4.88 -13.37 9.79
C ILE A 446 5.73 -12.11 9.74
N TYR A 447 5.35 -11.09 10.47
CA TYR A 447 6.04 -9.81 10.52
C TYR A 447 6.01 -9.22 11.93
N TRP A 448 7.10 -8.61 12.33
CA TRP A 448 7.19 -7.91 13.60
C TRP A 448 8.08 -6.67 13.50
N GLU A 449 7.76 -5.62 14.25
CA GLU A 449 8.62 -4.47 14.46
C GLU A 449 9.12 -4.48 15.90
N ILE A 450 10.43 -4.62 16.06
CA ILE A 450 11.10 -4.74 17.35
C ILE A 450 11.98 -3.52 17.57
N PRO A 451 11.56 -2.54 18.38
CA PRO A 451 12.45 -1.46 18.76
C PRO A 451 13.57 -2.03 19.63
N LEU A 452 14.82 -1.79 19.23
CA LEU A 452 16.01 -2.25 19.96
C LEU A 452 16.45 -1.21 20.99
N ILE A 453 16.29 0.09 20.65
CA ILE A 453 16.58 1.24 21.53
C ILE A 453 15.40 2.19 21.46
#